data_497db51484e4cafdb9a94539abcc9ff4
#
_entry.id   497db51484e4cafdb9a94539abcc9ff4
#
_cell.length_a   1.000
_cell.length_b   1.000
_cell.length_c   1.000
_cell.angle_alpha   90.00
_cell.angle_beta   90.00
_cell.angle_gamma   90.00
#
_symmetry.space_group_name_H-M   'P 1'
#
loop_
_entity.id
_entity.type
_entity.pdbx_description
1 polymer ?
#
loop_
_entity_poly.entity_id
_entity_poly.type
_entity_poly.pdbx_seq_one_letter_code
_entity_poly.pdbx_strand_id
1 'polypeptide(L)'
;PYTTLFRSVVSQSMREKGLDYKLNFGIELPRLKEIAARYEKNHEVAQALWKENIRECKILAGMLQPVETFYPEIADIWVEDMRYPEIAELTCMSLFQYLPYASEKAFEWMADEREYFQLCGFMLMARLLMKGNQLTERSEAEFLDQAMATLQSEGVLPRKAAATALKKFAVQSKENGKKVNRLLAPLTKSDKVEIASLAGEIKLETEYWH
;
A
#
# COMPACT_ATOMS: atom_id res chain seq x y z
N PRO A 1 -19.92 -28.21 8.35
CA PRO A 1 -18.92 -28.50 9.39
C PRO A 1 -17.47 -28.15 8.93
N TYR A 2 -17.04 -28.62 7.71
CA TYR A 2 -15.67 -28.36 7.21
C TYR A 2 -15.33 -26.89 7.00
N THR A 3 -16.27 -26.08 6.53
CA THR A 3 -16.07 -24.62 6.33
C THR A 3 -15.83 -23.88 7.63
N THR A 4 -16.43 -24.28 8.74
CA THR A 4 -16.26 -23.63 10.03
C THR A 4 -14.90 -23.98 10.64
N LEU A 5 -14.45 -25.24 10.53
CA LEU A 5 -13.14 -25.68 10.99
C LEU A 5 -12.01 -25.00 10.20
N PHE A 6 -12.13 -24.94 8.88
CA PHE A 6 -11.14 -24.27 8.02
C PHE A 6 -11.01 -22.77 8.38
N ARG A 7 -12.13 -22.07 8.56
CA ARG A 7 -12.13 -20.65 8.99
C ARG A 7 -11.46 -20.46 10.35
N SER A 8 -11.66 -21.36 11.30
CA SER A 8 -11.01 -21.25 12.61
C SER A 8 -9.49 -21.41 12.52
N VAL A 9 -9.01 -22.32 11.67
CA VAL A 9 -7.57 -22.52 11.42
C VAL A 9 -6.95 -21.31 10.75
N VAL A 10 -7.61 -20.73 9.74
CA VAL A 10 -7.13 -19.49 9.07
C VAL A 10 -7.10 -18.31 10.04
N SER A 11 -8.15 -18.12 10.83
CA SER A 11 -8.21 -17.07 11.85
C SER A 11 -7.12 -17.26 12.91
N GLN A 12 -6.84 -18.47 13.34
CA GLN A 12 -5.76 -18.76 14.28
C GLN A 12 -4.40 -18.45 13.67
N SER A 13 -4.12 -18.91 12.45
CA SER A 13 -2.89 -18.61 11.73
C SER A 13 -2.65 -17.09 11.56
N MET A 14 -3.73 -16.32 11.32
CA MET A 14 -3.64 -14.87 11.25
C MET A 14 -3.24 -14.24 12.59
N ARG A 15 -3.80 -14.73 13.71
CA ARG A 15 -3.41 -14.26 15.06
C ARG A 15 -1.97 -14.61 15.40
N GLU A 16 -1.52 -15.80 15.05
CA GLU A 16 -0.12 -16.23 15.23
C GLU A 16 0.86 -15.36 14.46
N LYS A 17 0.40 -14.71 13.38
CA LYS A 17 1.15 -13.73 12.58
C LYS A 17 1.01 -12.29 13.09
N GLY A 18 0.44 -12.09 14.28
CA GLY A 18 0.37 -10.77 14.94
C GLY A 18 -0.85 -9.93 14.57
N LEU A 19 -1.90 -10.51 13.97
CA LEU A 19 -3.14 -9.79 13.69
C LEU A 19 -4.06 -9.83 14.93
N ASP A 20 -4.00 -8.77 15.74
CA ASP A 20 -4.76 -8.64 16.99
C ASP A 20 -6.08 -7.88 16.81
N TYR A 21 -6.92 -8.32 15.88
CA TYR A 21 -8.28 -7.82 15.77
C TYR A 21 -9.16 -8.35 16.91
N LYS A 22 -10.12 -7.54 17.37
CA LYS A 22 -11.14 -7.97 18.32
C LYS A 22 -11.84 -9.25 17.83
N LEU A 23 -12.11 -9.32 16.54
CA LEU A 23 -12.70 -10.47 15.88
C LEU A 23 -12.10 -10.62 14.47
N ASN A 24 -11.82 -11.85 14.08
CA ASN A 24 -11.32 -12.23 12.76
C ASN A 24 -11.98 -13.57 12.37
N PHE A 25 -12.77 -13.54 11.32
CA PHE A 25 -13.51 -14.70 10.82
C PHE A 25 -12.68 -15.61 9.91
N GLY A 26 -11.50 -15.18 9.50
CA GLY A 26 -10.65 -15.94 8.58
C GLY A 26 -11.25 -16.07 7.18
N ILE A 27 -12.03 -15.10 6.73
CA ILE A 27 -12.62 -15.12 5.39
C ILE A 27 -11.57 -14.67 4.39
N GLU A 28 -11.33 -15.49 3.38
CA GLU A 28 -10.38 -15.18 2.30
C GLU A 28 -10.88 -14.06 1.39
N LEU A 29 -9.93 -13.31 0.80
CA LEU A 29 -10.20 -12.16 -0.05
C LEU A 29 -11.16 -12.45 -1.23
N PRO A 30 -11.05 -13.60 -1.97
CA PRO A 30 -12.00 -13.91 -3.04
C PRO A 30 -13.46 -13.93 -2.54
N ARG A 31 -13.68 -14.51 -1.36
CA ARG A 31 -15.02 -14.59 -0.76
C ARG A 31 -15.54 -13.21 -0.32
N LEU A 32 -14.66 -12.35 0.20
CA LEU A 32 -15.04 -10.96 0.52
C LEU A 32 -15.43 -10.18 -0.73
N LYS A 33 -14.71 -10.37 -1.84
CA LYS A 33 -15.07 -9.78 -3.14
C LYS A 33 -16.44 -10.25 -3.63
N GLU A 34 -16.74 -11.55 -3.51
CA GLU A 34 -18.05 -12.09 -3.85
C GLU A 34 -19.18 -11.50 -2.98
N ILE A 35 -18.92 -11.29 -1.69
CA ILE A 35 -19.86 -10.66 -0.77
C ILE A 35 -20.08 -9.21 -1.21
N ALA A 36 -19.00 -8.44 -1.38
CA ALA A 36 -19.10 -7.04 -1.79
C ALA A 36 -19.85 -6.85 -3.12
N ALA A 37 -19.64 -7.75 -4.10
CA ALA A 37 -20.29 -7.70 -5.40
C ALA A 37 -21.82 -7.88 -5.37
N ARG A 38 -22.38 -8.31 -4.23
CA ARG A 38 -23.84 -8.50 -4.06
C ARG A 38 -24.56 -7.24 -3.57
N TYR A 39 -23.82 -6.22 -3.21
CA TYR A 39 -24.34 -4.98 -2.62
C TYR A 39 -23.92 -3.79 -3.44
N GLU A 40 -24.80 -2.81 -3.53
CA GLU A 40 -24.43 -1.51 -4.04
C GLU A 40 -23.49 -0.78 -3.08
N LYS A 41 -22.59 0.03 -3.63
CA LYS A 41 -21.72 0.86 -2.82
C LYS A 41 -22.53 1.86 -2.01
N ASN A 42 -22.22 1.98 -0.73
CA ASN A 42 -22.96 2.85 0.18
C ASN A 42 -22.01 3.44 1.22
N HIS A 43 -21.99 4.78 1.30
CA HIS A 43 -21.10 5.51 2.19
C HIS A 43 -21.36 5.21 3.67
N GLU A 44 -22.62 5.24 4.09
CA GLU A 44 -22.99 5.04 5.50
C GLU A 44 -22.63 3.62 5.97
N VAL A 45 -22.89 2.62 5.12
CA VAL A 45 -22.52 1.23 5.38
C VAL A 45 -20.99 1.08 5.46
N ALA A 46 -20.25 1.69 4.52
CA ALA A 46 -18.80 1.63 4.52
C ALA A 46 -18.19 2.29 5.77
N GLN A 47 -18.70 3.46 6.19
CA GLN A 47 -18.26 4.14 7.40
C GLN A 47 -18.60 3.33 8.66
N ALA A 48 -19.75 2.69 8.73
CA ALA A 48 -20.13 1.82 9.84
C ALA A 48 -19.22 0.60 9.91
N LEU A 49 -18.95 -0.06 8.79
CA LEU A 49 -18.02 -1.20 8.71
C LEU A 49 -16.59 -0.81 9.09
N TRP A 50 -16.13 0.38 8.68
CA TRP A 50 -14.77 0.84 9.02
C TRP A 50 -14.56 1.02 10.52
N LYS A 51 -15.58 1.44 11.25
CA LYS A 51 -15.52 1.62 12.72
C LYS A 51 -15.39 0.31 13.49
N GLU A 52 -15.77 -0.82 12.88
CA GLU A 52 -15.64 -2.11 13.52
C GLU A 52 -14.18 -2.57 13.57
N ASN A 53 -13.72 -3.04 14.74
CA ASN A 53 -12.40 -3.64 14.88
C ASN A 53 -12.44 -5.13 14.46
N ILE A 54 -12.89 -5.34 13.23
CA ILE A 54 -13.06 -6.64 12.58
C ILE A 54 -12.37 -6.56 11.21
N ARG A 55 -11.41 -7.47 10.97
CA ARG A 55 -10.63 -7.49 9.73
C ARG A 55 -11.52 -7.45 8.47
N GLU A 56 -12.49 -8.33 8.41
CA GLU A 56 -13.38 -8.47 7.25
C GLU A 56 -14.25 -7.23 7.04
N CYS A 57 -14.68 -6.58 8.11
CA CYS A 57 -15.45 -5.34 8.03
C CYS A 57 -14.60 -4.20 7.43
N LYS A 58 -13.36 -4.03 7.86
CA LYS A 58 -12.46 -3.01 7.29
C LYS A 58 -12.17 -3.26 5.81
N ILE A 59 -11.97 -4.51 5.41
CA ILE A 59 -11.78 -4.87 3.99
C ILE A 59 -13.03 -4.58 3.16
N LEU A 60 -14.21 -4.98 3.64
CA LEU A 60 -15.49 -4.71 2.98
C LEU A 60 -15.80 -3.21 2.91
N ALA A 61 -15.43 -2.44 3.93
CA ALA A 61 -15.58 -0.99 3.92
C ALA A 61 -14.88 -0.36 2.70
N GLY A 62 -13.62 -0.72 2.46
CA GLY A 62 -12.88 -0.24 1.28
C GLY A 62 -13.48 -0.67 -0.06
N MET A 63 -14.16 -1.82 -0.11
CA MET A 63 -14.81 -2.29 -1.34
C MET A 63 -16.18 -1.64 -1.58
N LEU A 64 -16.91 -1.31 -0.52
CA LEU A 64 -18.29 -0.79 -0.57
C LEU A 64 -18.35 0.75 -0.53
N GLN A 65 -17.23 1.42 -0.28
CA GLN A 65 -17.19 2.88 -0.27
C GLN A 65 -17.29 3.45 -1.69
N PRO A 66 -18.29 4.32 -1.99
CA PRO A 66 -18.32 5.08 -3.23
C PRO A 66 -17.20 6.13 -3.26
N VAL A 67 -16.51 6.28 -4.38
CA VAL A 67 -15.42 7.26 -4.53
C VAL A 67 -15.91 8.71 -4.52
N GLU A 68 -17.14 8.93 -4.99
CA GLU A 68 -17.77 10.25 -5.13
C GLU A 68 -18.04 10.92 -3.77
N THR A 69 -18.23 10.11 -2.73
CA THR A 69 -18.56 10.58 -1.38
C THR A 69 -17.41 10.39 -0.38
N PHE A 70 -16.22 10.04 -0.89
CA PHE A 70 -15.06 9.84 -0.05
C PHE A 70 -14.11 11.03 -0.17
N TYR A 71 -14.19 11.95 0.79
CA TYR A 71 -13.42 13.18 0.80
C TYR A 71 -11.99 12.98 1.33
N PRO A 72 -11.03 13.87 0.98
CA PRO A 72 -9.63 13.75 1.40
C PRO A 72 -9.44 13.59 2.91
N GLU A 73 -10.23 14.31 3.71
CA GLU A 73 -10.16 14.26 5.18
C GLU A 73 -10.59 12.90 5.73
N ILE A 74 -11.54 12.24 5.08
CA ILE A 74 -11.95 10.88 5.46
C ILE A 74 -10.84 9.88 5.14
N ALA A 75 -10.13 10.08 4.03
CA ALA A 75 -8.99 9.24 3.67
C ALA A 75 -7.88 9.32 4.73
N ASP A 76 -7.57 10.53 5.22
CA ASP A 76 -6.59 10.74 6.28
C ASP A 76 -7.02 10.05 7.59
N ILE A 77 -8.29 10.18 7.99
CA ILE A 77 -8.84 9.50 9.16
C ILE A 77 -8.72 7.98 9.03
N TRP A 78 -8.99 7.44 7.84
CA TRP A 78 -8.88 6.01 7.61
C TRP A 78 -7.43 5.53 7.69
N VAL A 79 -6.48 6.27 7.12
CA VAL A 79 -5.05 5.93 7.21
C VAL A 79 -4.57 6.00 8.65
N GLU A 80 -4.97 7.01 9.42
CA GLU A 80 -4.59 7.15 10.83
C GLU A 80 -5.12 6.02 11.71
N ASP A 81 -6.30 5.46 11.37
CA ASP A 81 -6.90 4.32 12.09
C ASP A 81 -6.31 2.95 11.68
N MET A 82 -5.47 2.89 10.66
CA MET A 82 -4.86 1.63 10.22
C MET A 82 -3.86 1.11 11.24
N ARG A 83 -3.87 -0.21 11.46
CA ARG A 83 -2.95 -0.91 12.37
C ARG A 83 -2.25 -2.09 11.69
N TYR A 84 -2.69 -2.48 10.51
CA TYR A 84 -2.19 -3.64 9.79
C TYR A 84 -1.89 -3.32 8.34
N PRO A 85 -0.70 -3.71 7.83
CA PRO A 85 -0.29 -3.45 6.44
C PRO A 85 -1.26 -4.03 5.41
N GLU A 86 -1.92 -5.15 5.73
CA GLU A 86 -2.94 -5.75 4.87
C GLU A 86 -4.10 -4.79 4.59
N ILE A 87 -4.57 -4.05 5.62
CA ILE A 87 -5.65 -3.08 5.45
C ILE A 87 -5.19 -1.91 4.57
N ALA A 88 -3.96 -1.41 4.77
CA ALA A 88 -3.38 -0.38 3.94
C ALA A 88 -3.32 -0.83 2.46
N GLU A 89 -2.78 -2.03 2.21
CA GLU A 89 -2.67 -2.60 0.87
C GLU A 89 -4.04 -2.75 0.19
N LEU A 90 -4.99 -3.39 0.88
CA LEU A 90 -6.30 -3.67 0.32
C LEU A 90 -7.14 -2.41 0.12
N THR A 91 -7.01 -1.40 1.00
CA THR A 91 -7.69 -0.11 0.84
C THR A 91 -7.09 0.70 -0.30
N CYS A 92 -5.76 0.74 -0.44
CA CYS A 92 -5.12 1.34 -1.60
C CYS A 92 -5.57 0.67 -2.91
N MET A 93 -5.71 -0.66 -2.92
CA MET A 93 -6.12 -1.43 -4.08
C MET A 93 -7.61 -1.26 -4.43
N SER A 94 -8.50 -1.26 -3.44
CA SER A 94 -9.95 -1.29 -3.68
C SER A 94 -10.60 0.10 -3.74
N LEU A 95 -9.97 1.12 -3.14
CA LEU A 95 -10.54 2.46 -3.01
C LEU A 95 -9.58 3.56 -3.43
N PHE A 96 -8.44 3.74 -2.72
CA PHE A 96 -7.63 4.94 -2.85
C PHE A 96 -7.11 5.21 -4.26
N GLN A 97 -6.72 4.17 -5.01
CA GLN A 97 -6.24 4.32 -6.40
C GLN A 97 -7.30 4.84 -7.39
N TYR A 98 -8.56 4.91 -7.00
CA TYR A 98 -9.66 5.39 -7.84
C TYR A 98 -10.14 6.80 -7.45
N LEU A 99 -9.60 7.37 -6.39
CA LEU A 99 -9.96 8.70 -5.93
C LEU A 99 -9.45 9.77 -6.90
N PRO A 100 -10.22 10.84 -7.17
CA PRO A 100 -9.80 11.89 -8.09
C PRO A 100 -8.54 12.63 -7.60
N TYR A 101 -8.30 12.65 -6.32
CA TYR A 101 -7.14 13.26 -5.64
C TYR A 101 -6.05 12.23 -5.24
N ALA A 102 -6.07 11.03 -5.80
CA ALA A 102 -5.16 9.94 -5.43
C ALA A 102 -3.68 10.33 -5.58
N SER A 103 -3.34 11.04 -6.66
CA SER A 103 -1.95 11.48 -6.89
C SER A 103 -1.48 12.49 -5.85
N GLU A 104 -2.34 13.45 -5.50
CA GLU A 104 -2.05 14.46 -4.48
C GLU A 104 -1.83 13.80 -3.11
N LYS A 105 -2.74 12.93 -2.68
CA LYS A 105 -2.60 12.18 -1.43
C LYS A 105 -1.40 11.25 -1.41
N ALA A 106 -1.01 10.66 -2.54
CA ALA A 106 0.19 9.84 -2.58
C ALA A 106 1.44 10.66 -2.19
N PHE A 107 1.60 11.87 -2.74
CA PHE A 107 2.72 12.75 -2.40
C PHE A 107 2.64 13.28 -0.97
N GLU A 108 1.46 13.72 -0.53
CA GLU A 108 1.23 14.20 0.83
C GLU A 108 1.60 13.12 1.86
N TRP A 109 1.10 11.90 1.66
CA TRP A 109 1.35 10.80 2.59
C TRP A 109 2.78 10.26 2.53
N MET A 110 3.45 10.26 1.38
CA MET A 110 4.87 9.89 1.31
C MET A 110 5.76 10.84 2.11
N ALA A 111 5.39 12.12 2.21
CA ALA A 111 6.12 13.14 2.95
C ALA A 111 5.80 13.16 4.46
N ASP A 112 4.80 12.42 4.91
CA ASP A 112 4.41 12.37 6.33
C ASP A 112 5.41 11.54 7.14
N GLU A 113 5.60 11.87 8.42
CA GLU A 113 6.51 11.14 9.32
C GLU A 113 5.86 9.88 9.93
N ARG A 114 4.53 9.78 9.88
CA ARG A 114 3.77 8.66 10.43
C ARG A 114 3.88 7.43 9.53
N GLU A 115 4.21 6.29 10.13
CA GLU A 115 4.53 5.05 9.41
C GLU A 115 3.44 4.62 8.42
N TYR A 116 2.17 4.62 8.83
CA TYR A 116 1.06 4.18 7.97
C TYR A 116 0.71 5.18 6.87
N PHE A 117 0.97 6.48 7.06
CA PHE A 117 0.84 7.47 6.00
C PHE A 117 1.90 7.25 4.92
N GLN A 118 3.17 7.12 5.30
CA GLN A 118 4.22 6.81 4.34
C GLN A 118 3.96 5.48 3.61
N LEU A 119 3.55 4.45 4.35
CA LEU A 119 3.19 3.15 3.78
C LEU A 119 2.11 3.30 2.72
N CYS A 120 0.98 3.95 3.04
CA CYS A 120 -0.10 4.19 2.10
C CYS A 120 0.32 5.06 0.93
N GLY A 121 1.11 6.11 1.16
CA GLY A 121 1.64 7.00 0.12
C GLY A 121 2.44 6.23 -0.94
N PHE A 122 3.41 5.42 -0.53
CA PHE A 122 4.20 4.61 -1.46
C PHE A 122 3.39 3.46 -2.09
N MET A 123 2.49 2.82 -1.36
CA MET A 123 1.60 1.81 -1.94
C MET A 123 0.68 2.41 -2.99
N LEU A 124 0.12 3.58 -2.73
CA LEU A 124 -0.74 4.29 -3.66
C LEU A 124 0.04 4.74 -4.90
N MET A 125 1.23 5.32 -4.71
CA MET A 125 2.12 5.68 -5.82
C MET A 125 2.45 4.46 -6.70
N ALA A 126 2.80 3.31 -6.10
CA ALA A 126 3.06 2.09 -6.85
C ALA A 126 1.83 1.66 -7.68
N ARG A 127 0.62 1.80 -7.15
CA ARG A 127 -0.63 1.51 -7.87
C ARG A 127 -0.86 2.46 -9.05
N LEU A 128 -0.64 3.76 -8.85
CA LEU A 128 -0.77 4.75 -9.91
C LEU A 128 0.23 4.50 -11.06
N LEU A 129 1.48 4.20 -10.71
CA LEU A 129 2.52 3.84 -11.69
C LEU A 129 2.17 2.56 -12.46
N MET A 130 1.64 1.52 -11.80
CA MET A 130 1.16 0.29 -12.44
C MET A 130 -0.01 0.53 -13.40
N LYS A 131 -0.83 1.55 -13.17
CA LYS A 131 -1.90 1.98 -14.09
C LYS A 131 -1.40 2.79 -15.28
N GLY A 132 -0.09 3.04 -15.36
CA GLY A 132 0.53 3.78 -16.44
C GLY A 132 0.55 5.29 -16.24
N ASN A 133 0.26 5.78 -15.02
CA ASN A 133 0.38 7.19 -14.72
C ASN A 133 1.83 7.65 -14.93
N GLN A 134 2.00 8.76 -15.65
CA GLN A 134 3.29 9.38 -15.89
C GLN A 134 3.49 10.54 -14.90
N LEU A 135 4.68 10.64 -14.35
CA LEU A 135 5.07 11.76 -13.49
C LEU A 135 5.63 12.90 -14.37
N THR A 136 5.32 14.13 -13.99
CA THR A 136 6.01 15.29 -14.57
C THR A 136 7.46 15.33 -14.05
N GLU A 137 8.34 16.07 -14.70
CA GLU A 137 9.74 16.18 -14.25
C GLU A 137 9.86 16.59 -12.78
N ARG A 138 9.03 17.53 -12.34
CA ARG A 138 8.99 17.99 -10.94
C ARG A 138 8.50 16.89 -10.00
N SER A 139 7.39 16.23 -10.31
CA SER A 139 6.84 15.19 -9.46
C SER A 139 7.70 13.91 -9.48
N GLU A 140 8.40 13.64 -10.58
CA GLU A 140 9.41 12.57 -10.65
C GLU A 140 10.56 12.84 -9.67
N ALA A 141 11.12 14.04 -9.71
CA ALA A 141 12.22 14.42 -8.80
C ALA A 141 11.78 14.31 -7.34
N GLU A 142 10.61 14.83 -7.00
CA GLU A 142 10.04 14.76 -5.65
C GLU A 142 9.81 13.30 -5.20
N PHE A 143 9.23 12.47 -6.06
CA PHE A 143 9.04 11.04 -5.78
C PHE A 143 10.37 10.31 -5.52
N LEU A 144 11.36 10.53 -6.38
CA LEU A 144 12.67 9.89 -6.24
C LEU A 144 13.39 10.32 -4.97
N ASP A 145 13.35 11.61 -4.63
CA ASP A 145 13.95 12.15 -3.42
C ASP A 145 13.31 11.55 -2.15
N GLN A 146 11.99 11.53 -2.08
CA GLN A 146 11.26 10.95 -0.96
C GLN A 146 11.51 9.44 -0.85
N ALA A 147 11.49 8.71 -1.97
CA ALA A 147 11.75 7.28 -1.98
C ALA A 147 13.18 6.95 -1.51
N MET A 148 14.17 7.71 -1.96
CA MET A 148 15.56 7.52 -1.56
C MET A 148 15.80 7.87 -0.09
N ALA A 149 15.13 8.88 0.45
CA ALA A 149 15.15 9.19 1.87
C ALA A 149 14.52 8.06 2.71
N THR A 150 13.35 7.57 2.27
CA THR A 150 12.63 6.50 2.97
C THR A 150 13.38 5.16 2.94
N LEU A 151 14.11 4.83 1.86
CA LEU A 151 14.95 3.63 1.82
C LEU A 151 16.04 3.62 2.92
N GLN A 152 16.45 4.80 3.39
CA GLN A 152 17.47 4.96 4.42
C GLN A 152 16.88 5.16 5.82
N SER A 153 15.56 5.28 5.94
CA SER A 153 14.85 5.42 7.21
C SER A 153 14.82 4.11 8.01
N GLU A 154 14.39 4.18 9.26
CA GLU A 154 14.28 3.00 10.13
C GLU A 154 12.96 2.24 9.96
N GLY A 155 11.93 2.87 9.38
CA GLY A 155 10.60 2.29 9.16
C GLY A 155 10.64 1.13 8.16
N VAL A 156 10.45 -0.10 8.64
CA VAL A 156 10.52 -1.30 7.78
C VAL A 156 9.40 -1.32 6.74
N LEU A 157 8.18 -0.95 7.13
CA LEU A 157 7.01 -0.98 6.25
C LEU A 157 7.11 0.09 5.13
N PRO A 158 7.35 1.37 5.44
CA PRO A 158 7.54 2.38 4.41
C PRO A 158 8.72 2.08 3.48
N ARG A 159 9.82 1.58 4.03
CA ARG A 159 11.03 1.21 3.26
C ARG A 159 10.73 0.16 2.19
N LYS A 160 9.99 -0.90 2.54
CA LYS A 160 9.54 -1.92 1.59
C LYS A 160 8.56 -1.39 0.56
N ALA A 161 7.65 -0.51 0.96
CA ALA A 161 6.69 0.12 0.05
C ALA A 161 7.40 1.08 -0.94
N ALA A 162 8.36 1.87 -0.46
CA ALA A 162 9.19 2.74 -1.32
C ALA A 162 9.98 1.92 -2.34
N ALA A 163 10.59 0.80 -1.92
CA ALA A 163 11.28 -0.12 -2.83
C ALA A 163 10.34 -0.65 -3.91
N THR A 164 9.11 -1.03 -3.54
CA THR A 164 8.09 -1.48 -4.50
C THR A 164 7.71 -0.38 -5.48
N ALA A 165 7.49 0.85 -5.01
CA ALA A 165 7.16 1.99 -5.87
C ALA A 165 8.30 2.32 -6.84
N LEU A 166 9.57 2.30 -6.40
CA LEU A 166 10.74 2.48 -7.25
C LEU A 166 10.84 1.41 -8.33
N LYS A 167 10.59 0.14 -8.01
CA LYS A 167 10.53 -0.95 -9.00
C LYS A 167 9.45 -0.69 -10.05
N LYS A 168 8.25 -0.24 -9.64
CA LYS A 168 7.16 0.08 -10.58
C LYS A 168 7.46 1.29 -11.45
N PHE A 169 8.14 2.29 -10.93
CA PHE A 169 8.62 3.42 -11.71
C PHE A 169 9.71 3.00 -12.72
N ALA A 170 10.69 2.23 -12.26
CA ALA A 170 11.83 1.81 -13.09
C ALA A 170 11.42 1.01 -14.32
N VAL A 171 10.41 0.11 -14.17
CA VAL A 171 9.97 -0.75 -15.29
C VAL A 171 9.12 -0.03 -16.34
N GLN A 172 8.69 1.21 -16.10
CA GLN A 172 7.92 1.98 -17.08
C GLN A 172 8.74 2.37 -18.31
N SER A 173 10.06 2.58 -18.16
CA SER A 173 10.96 2.88 -19.27
C SER A 173 12.41 2.55 -18.91
N LYS A 174 13.21 2.27 -19.97
CA LYS A 174 14.66 2.07 -19.82
C LYS A 174 15.38 3.27 -19.21
N GLU A 175 14.87 4.49 -19.45
CA GLU A 175 15.41 5.71 -18.88
C GLU A 175 15.16 5.76 -17.37
N ASN A 176 13.94 5.45 -16.94
CA ASN A 176 13.58 5.38 -15.51
C ASN A 176 14.43 4.32 -14.79
N GLY A 177 14.62 3.15 -15.39
CA GLY A 177 15.49 2.11 -14.85
C GLY A 177 16.93 2.61 -14.64
N LYS A 178 17.50 3.33 -15.62
CA LYS A 178 18.83 3.93 -15.48
C LYS A 178 18.90 5.00 -14.39
N LYS A 179 17.85 5.84 -14.26
CA LYS A 179 17.77 6.85 -13.20
C LYS A 179 17.78 6.18 -11.83
N VAL A 180 16.90 5.21 -11.60
CA VAL A 180 16.80 4.47 -10.33
C VAL A 180 18.12 3.77 -10.02
N ASN A 181 18.72 3.05 -10.97
CA ASN A 181 19.99 2.34 -10.74
C ASN A 181 21.15 3.29 -10.39
N ARG A 182 21.16 4.50 -10.98
CA ARG A 182 22.17 5.53 -10.62
C ARG A 182 21.99 6.00 -9.20
N LEU A 183 20.76 6.25 -8.76
CA LEU A 183 20.45 6.70 -7.40
C LEU A 183 20.74 5.62 -6.36
N LEU A 184 20.50 4.34 -6.70
CA LEU A 184 20.76 3.21 -5.79
C LEU A 184 22.24 2.84 -5.67
N ALA A 185 23.10 3.23 -6.63
CA ALA A 185 24.51 2.85 -6.65
C ALA A 185 25.29 3.14 -5.34
N PRO A 186 25.13 4.30 -4.67
CA PRO A 186 25.75 4.52 -3.38
C PRO A 186 25.16 3.64 -2.27
N LEU A 187 23.87 3.32 -2.30
CA LEU A 187 23.20 2.54 -1.27
C LEU A 187 23.59 1.05 -1.31
N THR A 188 23.96 0.51 -2.48
CA THR A 188 24.48 -0.87 -2.57
C THR A 188 25.81 -1.07 -1.83
N LYS A 189 26.48 0.01 -1.47
CA LYS A 189 27.74 0.02 -0.71
C LYS A 189 27.56 0.52 0.72
N SER A 190 26.31 0.63 1.19
CA SER A 190 26.00 1.08 2.55
C SER A 190 26.54 0.12 3.60
N ASP A 191 27.07 0.64 4.70
CA ASP A 191 27.47 -0.16 5.87
C ASP A 191 26.27 -0.84 6.56
N LYS A 192 25.06 -0.32 6.34
CA LYS A 192 23.81 -0.95 6.80
C LYS A 192 23.43 -2.08 5.83
N VAL A 193 23.66 -3.32 6.23
CA VAL A 193 23.44 -4.54 5.42
C VAL A 193 22.03 -4.60 4.84
N GLU A 194 21.02 -4.21 5.60
CA GLU A 194 19.61 -4.19 5.16
C GLU A 194 19.37 -3.23 4.01
N ILE A 195 19.98 -2.04 4.05
CA ILE A 195 19.86 -1.03 2.99
C ILE A 195 20.61 -1.50 1.74
N ALA A 196 21.82 -2.02 1.90
CA ALA A 196 22.62 -2.53 0.80
C ALA A 196 21.93 -3.72 0.10
N SER A 197 21.35 -4.64 0.88
CA SER A 197 20.60 -5.80 0.35
C SER A 197 19.36 -5.34 -0.43
N LEU A 198 18.57 -4.42 0.13
CA LEU A 198 17.37 -3.92 -0.53
C LEU A 198 17.68 -3.14 -1.82
N ALA A 199 18.73 -2.30 -1.79
CA ALA A 199 19.18 -1.58 -2.99
C ALA A 199 19.67 -2.56 -4.07
N GLY A 200 20.38 -3.61 -3.69
CA GLY A 200 20.81 -4.68 -4.60
C GLY A 200 19.64 -5.44 -5.23
N GLU A 201 18.63 -5.76 -4.42
CA GLU A 201 17.39 -6.42 -4.89
C GLU A 201 16.65 -5.57 -5.93
N ILE A 202 16.45 -4.27 -5.64
CA ILE A 202 15.78 -3.36 -6.57
C ILE A 202 16.58 -3.29 -7.89
N LYS A 203 17.89 -3.16 -7.79
CA LYS A 203 18.77 -3.07 -8.97
C LYS A 203 18.69 -4.32 -9.85
N LEU A 204 18.78 -5.52 -9.26
CA LEU A 204 18.66 -6.78 -10.00
C LEU A 204 17.32 -6.88 -10.74
N GLU A 205 16.22 -6.52 -10.08
CA GLU A 205 14.89 -6.56 -10.71
C GLU A 205 14.77 -5.55 -11.86
N THR A 206 15.32 -4.33 -11.68
CA THR A 206 15.29 -3.30 -12.73
C THR A 206 16.17 -3.64 -13.93
N GLU A 207 17.31 -4.31 -13.73
CA GLU A 207 18.19 -4.78 -14.82
C GLU A 207 17.57 -5.93 -15.62
N TYR A 208 16.76 -6.78 -14.98
CA TYR A 208 16.09 -7.89 -15.66
C TYR A 208 15.04 -7.43 -16.68
N TRP A 209 14.39 -6.28 -16.47
CA TRP A 209 13.33 -5.77 -17.33
C TRP A 209 13.82 -4.89 -18.49
N HIS A 210 15.12 -4.60 -18.57
CA HIS A 210 15.75 -3.70 -19.55
C HIS A 210 17.00 -4.29 -20.20
#